data_4395720ddeb90ba2dc88fe970c24c0a6
#
_entry.id   4395720ddeb90ba2dc88fe970c24c0a6
#
_cell.length_a   1.000
_cell.length_b   1.000
_cell.length_c   1.000
_cell.angle_alpha   90.00
_cell.angle_beta   90.00
_cell.angle_gamma   90.00
#
_symmetry.space_group_name_H-M   'P 1'
#
loop_
_entity.id
_entity.type
_entity.pdbx_description
1 polymer ?
#
loop_
_entity_poly.entity_id
_entity_poly.type
_entity_poly.pdbx_seq_one_letter_code
_entity_poly.pdbx_strand_id
1 'polypeptide(L)'
;MNTKDKLIKKCEDLKILLLKKNKAYGDSALNPAGIFSKLQASEALKIRLDDKLKRIQNVGVSDETEDTLMDCAGYMVLLMIALDNESNNIQKRIREESSSSHNVEDGPTSHTGGKVILNYNEDS
;
A
#
# COMPACT_ATOMS: atom_id res chain seq x y z
N MET A 1 -16.89 -7.66 24.45
CA MET A 1 -16.49 -7.61 23.04
C MET A 1 -15.65 -8.80 22.70
N ASN A 2 -16.05 -9.59 21.74
CA ASN A 2 -15.29 -10.76 21.35
C ASN A 2 -14.21 -10.37 20.32
N THR A 3 -13.41 -11.31 19.90
CA THR A 3 -12.32 -11.05 18.97
C THR A 3 -12.81 -10.49 17.64
N LYS A 4 -13.92 -11.01 17.15
CA LYS A 4 -14.48 -10.53 15.89
C LYS A 4 -14.79 -9.04 16.00
N ASP A 5 -15.43 -8.63 17.07
CA ASP A 5 -15.78 -7.22 17.24
C ASP A 5 -14.54 -6.36 17.41
N LYS A 6 -13.52 -6.86 18.07
CA LYS A 6 -12.26 -6.13 18.23
C LYS A 6 -11.54 -5.95 16.90
N LEU A 7 -11.57 -6.97 16.05
CA LEU A 7 -10.97 -6.86 14.73
C LEU A 7 -11.70 -5.82 13.88
N ILE A 8 -13.03 -5.85 13.91
CA ILE A 8 -13.81 -4.88 13.17
C ILE A 8 -13.49 -3.47 13.65
N LYS A 9 -13.43 -3.29 14.96
CA LYS A 9 -13.16 -1.99 15.52
C LYS A 9 -11.79 -1.47 15.10
N LYS A 10 -10.75 -2.30 15.18
CA LYS A 10 -9.41 -1.86 14.82
C LYS A 10 -9.29 -1.54 13.34
N CYS A 11 -9.94 -2.31 12.49
CA CYS A 11 -9.94 -2.01 11.06
C CYS A 11 -10.69 -0.72 10.75
N GLU A 12 -11.78 -0.45 11.48
CA GLU A 12 -12.49 0.80 11.31
C GLU A 12 -11.65 1.98 11.77
N ASP A 13 -10.93 1.84 12.89
CA ASP A 13 -10.06 2.91 13.39
C ASP A 13 -8.97 3.21 12.35
N LEU A 14 -8.39 2.19 11.74
CA LEU A 14 -7.37 2.37 10.72
C LEU A 14 -7.96 3.06 9.49
N LYS A 15 -9.14 2.66 9.07
CA LYS A 15 -9.81 3.27 7.94
C LYS A 15 -10.05 4.76 8.18
N ILE A 16 -10.56 5.10 9.34
CA ILE A 16 -10.84 6.50 9.68
C ILE A 16 -9.55 7.31 9.67
N LEU A 17 -8.49 6.77 10.25
CA LEU A 17 -7.21 7.44 10.29
C LEU A 17 -6.66 7.69 8.88
N LEU A 18 -6.71 6.67 8.03
CA LEU A 18 -6.19 6.80 6.67
C LEU A 18 -6.97 7.79 5.84
N LEU A 19 -8.30 7.78 5.95
CA LEU A 19 -9.12 8.72 5.21
C LEU A 19 -8.89 10.15 5.69
N LYS A 20 -8.70 10.34 7.00
CA LYS A 20 -8.43 11.66 7.53
C LYS A 20 -7.09 12.17 7.03
N LYS A 21 -6.05 11.33 7.06
CA LYS A 21 -4.73 11.73 6.60
C LYS A 21 -4.72 12.00 5.10
N ASN A 22 -5.40 11.19 4.33
CA ASN A 22 -5.45 11.38 2.89
C ASN A 22 -6.08 12.73 2.54
N LYS A 23 -7.13 13.10 3.26
CA LYS A 23 -7.77 14.38 3.02
C LYS A 23 -6.84 15.53 3.40
N ALA A 24 -6.12 15.40 4.52
CA ALA A 24 -5.24 16.45 4.98
C ALA A 24 -4.02 16.65 4.08
N TYR A 25 -3.48 15.57 3.53
CA TYR A 25 -2.26 15.66 2.74
C TYR A 25 -2.52 15.60 1.22
N GLY A 26 -3.76 15.63 0.80
CA GLY A 26 -4.07 15.71 -0.62
C GLY A 26 -3.57 14.54 -1.44
N ASP A 27 -3.65 13.35 -0.90
CA ASP A 27 -3.24 12.14 -1.60
C ASP A 27 -1.74 12.06 -1.91
N SER A 28 -0.92 12.81 -1.20
CA SER A 28 0.52 12.88 -1.49
C SER A 28 1.27 11.57 -1.24
N ALA A 29 0.71 10.65 -0.43
CA ALA A 29 1.38 9.38 -0.19
C ALA A 29 1.43 8.53 -1.46
N LEU A 30 0.38 8.58 -2.27
CA LEU A 30 0.32 7.83 -3.51
C LEU A 30 0.70 8.66 -4.71
N ASN A 31 0.64 9.97 -4.58
CA ASN A 31 1.02 10.89 -5.64
C ASN A 31 1.99 11.94 -5.09
N PRO A 32 3.26 11.54 -4.91
CA PRO A 32 4.25 12.43 -4.33
C PRO A 32 4.45 13.68 -5.17
N ALA A 33 4.71 14.79 -4.51
CA ALA A 33 4.87 16.05 -5.22
C ALA A 33 6.07 16.06 -6.17
N GLY A 34 7.10 15.29 -5.86
CA GLY A 34 8.26 15.19 -6.74
C GLY A 34 9.09 16.46 -6.86
N ILE A 35 9.04 17.33 -5.86
CA ILE A 35 9.79 18.58 -5.90
C ILE A 35 11.27 18.33 -5.74
N PHE A 36 11.67 17.61 -4.69
CA PHE A 36 13.07 17.31 -4.48
C PHE A 36 13.37 15.84 -4.77
N SER A 37 12.50 14.93 -4.39
CA SER A 37 12.70 13.52 -4.59
C SER A 37 11.87 13.03 -5.76
N LYS A 38 12.44 12.21 -6.60
CA LYS A 38 11.72 11.63 -7.73
C LYS A 38 11.35 10.18 -7.47
N LEU A 39 11.38 9.74 -6.23
CA LEU A 39 11.04 8.37 -5.93
C LEU A 39 9.58 8.08 -6.21
N GLN A 40 9.31 6.86 -6.62
CA GLN A 40 7.94 6.42 -6.77
C GLN A 40 7.30 6.27 -5.41
N ALA A 41 6.00 6.30 -5.35
CA ALA A 41 5.26 6.21 -4.10
C ALA A 41 5.64 4.95 -3.31
N SER A 42 5.78 3.81 -3.97
CA SER A 42 6.11 2.57 -3.26
C SER A 42 7.46 2.66 -2.55
N GLU A 43 8.46 3.24 -3.18
CA GLU A 43 9.78 3.37 -2.57
C GLU A 43 9.75 4.37 -1.41
N ALA A 44 9.05 5.46 -1.56
CA ALA A 44 8.92 6.44 -0.49
C ALA A 44 8.19 5.84 0.72
N LEU A 45 7.17 5.02 0.49
CA LEU A 45 6.44 4.38 1.57
C LEU A 45 7.29 3.32 2.27
N LYS A 46 8.14 2.60 1.54
CA LYS A 46 9.06 1.64 2.14
C LYS A 46 10.04 2.34 3.08
N ILE A 47 10.53 3.51 2.69
CA ILE A 47 11.44 4.27 3.53
C ILE A 47 10.74 4.69 4.83
N ARG A 48 9.50 5.12 4.73
CA ARG A 48 8.75 5.50 5.92
C ARG A 48 8.48 4.32 6.83
N LEU A 49 8.23 3.14 6.24
CA LEU A 49 8.07 1.92 7.02
C LEU A 49 9.38 1.56 7.72
N ASP A 50 10.50 1.67 7.04
CA ASP A 50 11.79 1.40 7.65
C ASP A 50 12.02 2.30 8.87
N ASP A 51 11.66 3.57 8.76
CA ASP A 51 11.81 4.50 9.88
C ASP A 51 10.93 4.10 11.05
N LYS A 52 9.71 3.66 10.81
CA LYS A 52 8.81 3.24 11.88
C LYS A 52 9.30 1.94 12.52
N LEU A 53 9.81 1.02 11.72
CA LEU A 53 10.35 -0.22 12.26
C LEU A 53 11.61 0.05 13.08
N LYS A 54 12.43 1.01 12.65
CA LYS A 54 13.59 1.41 13.41
C LYS A 54 13.19 1.99 14.76
N ARG A 55 12.11 2.76 14.77
CA ARG A 55 11.60 3.32 16.01
C ARG A 55 11.13 2.21 16.95
N ILE A 56 10.44 1.19 16.43
CA ILE A 56 10.03 0.06 17.24
C ILE A 56 11.25 -0.65 17.81
N GLN A 57 12.28 -0.80 17.02
CA GLN A 57 13.51 -1.45 17.46
C GLN A 57 14.17 -0.66 18.59
N ASN A 58 14.14 0.64 18.53
CA ASN A 58 14.80 1.48 19.52
C ASN A 58 14.00 1.70 20.79
N VAL A 59 12.70 1.95 20.69
CA VAL A 59 11.90 2.31 21.86
C VAL A 59 10.76 1.35 22.14
N GLY A 60 10.58 0.34 21.35
CA GLY A 60 9.51 -0.64 21.57
C GLY A 60 8.25 -0.29 20.83
N VAL A 61 7.23 -1.13 20.97
CA VAL A 61 5.98 -0.94 20.24
C VAL A 61 5.05 0.02 20.92
N SER A 62 5.26 0.33 22.18
CA SER A 62 4.42 1.28 22.89
C SER A 62 5.10 2.61 22.91
N ASP A 63 4.43 3.64 22.47
CA ASP A 63 5.00 4.96 22.41
C ASP A 63 3.93 5.93 22.83
N GLU A 64 4.22 6.75 23.85
CA GLU A 64 3.24 7.69 24.32
C GLU A 64 3.04 8.85 23.37
N THR A 65 3.94 9.09 22.45
CA THR A 65 3.84 10.24 21.55
C THR A 65 3.18 9.94 20.24
N GLU A 66 3.12 8.67 19.81
CA GLU A 66 2.43 8.34 18.58
C GLU A 66 2.07 6.86 18.56
N ASP A 67 1.11 6.50 17.78
CA ASP A 67 0.69 5.12 17.65
C ASP A 67 1.49 4.49 16.51
N THR A 68 2.68 4.01 16.82
CA THR A 68 3.59 3.48 15.83
C THR A 68 3.03 2.26 15.11
N LEU A 69 2.26 1.40 15.83
CA LEU A 69 1.67 0.24 15.19
C LEU A 69 0.60 0.63 14.18
N MET A 70 -0.24 1.59 14.55
CA MET A 70 -1.29 2.05 13.64
C MET A 70 -0.66 2.74 12.43
N ASP A 71 0.41 3.49 12.63
CA ASP A 71 1.12 4.15 11.53
C ASP A 71 1.74 3.11 10.60
N CYS A 72 2.35 2.06 11.13
CA CYS A 72 2.90 0.98 10.30
C CYS A 72 1.80 0.30 9.50
N ALA A 73 0.67 0.00 10.13
CA ALA A 73 -0.44 -0.64 9.44
C ALA A 73 -0.94 0.26 8.30
N GLY A 74 -1.02 1.56 8.56
CA GLY A 74 -1.44 2.51 7.53
C GLY A 74 -0.48 2.57 6.35
N TYR A 75 0.82 2.62 6.62
CA TYR A 75 1.80 2.62 5.54
C TYR A 75 1.76 1.31 4.75
N MET A 76 1.47 0.19 5.40
CA MET A 76 1.37 -1.08 4.70
C MET A 76 0.17 -1.11 3.76
N VAL A 77 -0.97 -0.56 4.19
CA VAL A 77 -2.14 -0.46 3.32
C VAL A 77 -1.82 0.44 2.13
N LEU A 78 -1.20 1.59 2.39
CA LEU A 78 -0.84 2.51 1.31
C LEU A 78 0.16 1.88 0.34
N LEU A 79 1.10 1.09 0.86
CA LEU A 79 2.08 0.40 0.02
C LEU A 79 1.39 -0.62 -0.89
N MET A 80 0.41 -1.35 -0.37
CA MET A 80 -0.35 -2.28 -1.19
C MET A 80 -1.04 -1.56 -2.36
N ILE A 81 -1.62 -0.40 -2.08
CA ILE A 81 -2.27 0.40 -3.13
C ILE A 81 -1.24 0.92 -4.13
N ALA A 82 -0.11 1.41 -3.63
CA ALA A 82 0.95 1.94 -4.50
C ALA A 82 1.47 0.86 -5.45
N LEU A 83 1.66 -0.35 -4.94
CA LEU A 83 2.14 -1.45 -5.77
C LEU A 83 1.10 -1.86 -6.82
N ASP A 84 -0.19 -1.85 -6.44
CA ASP A 84 -1.25 -2.12 -7.40
C ASP A 84 -1.30 -1.06 -8.49
N ASN A 85 -1.16 0.21 -8.10
CA ASN A 85 -1.19 1.30 -9.07
C ASN A 85 -0.01 1.22 -10.03
N GLU A 86 1.17 0.90 -9.53
CA GLU A 86 2.36 0.80 -10.36
C GLU A 86 2.27 -0.40 -11.31
N SER A 87 1.72 -1.50 -10.84
CA SER A 87 1.52 -2.67 -11.67
C SER A 87 0.51 -2.36 -12.77
N ASN A 88 -0.57 -1.68 -12.45
CA ASN A 88 -1.57 -1.30 -13.44
C ASN A 88 -1.00 -0.35 -14.48
N ASN A 89 -0.12 0.56 -14.08
CA ASN A 89 0.52 1.48 -15.00
C ASN A 89 1.46 0.73 -15.96
N ILE A 90 2.16 -0.26 -15.49
CA ILE A 90 3.02 -1.06 -16.33
C ILE A 90 2.16 -1.84 -17.34
N GLN A 91 1.07 -2.44 -16.90
CA GLN A 91 0.18 -3.15 -17.78
C GLN A 91 -0.41 -2.22 -18.84
N LYS A 92 -0.73 -1.01 -18.47
CA LYS A 92 -1.27 -0.05 -19.41
C LYS A 92 -0.25 0.31 -20.45
N ARG A 93 1.01 0.52 -20.06
CA ARG A 93 2.06 0.82 -21.01
C ARG A 93 2.28 -0.33 -22.00
N ILE A 94 2.25 -1.55 -21.51
CA ILE A 94 2.41 -2.71 -22.35
C ILE A 94 1.27 -2.79 -23.36
N ARG A 95 0.06 -2.50 -22.96
CA ARG A 95 -1.05 -2.52 -23.86
C ARG A 95 -0.94 -1.45 -24.90
N GLU A 96 -0.53 -0.25 -24.53
CA GLU A 96 -0.36 0.83 -25.47
C GLU A 96 0.73 0.52 -26.49
N GLU A 97 1.82 -0.10 -26.05
CA GLU A 97 2.85 -0.46 -26.98
C GLU A 97 2.41 -1.58 -27.87
N SER A 98 1.60 -2.50 -27.39
CA SER A 98 1.15 -3.55 -28.24
C SER A 98 0.14 -3.06 -29.23
N SER A 99 -0.66 -2.09 -28.91
CA SER A 99 -1.64 -1.64 -29.84
C SER A 99 -1.02 -0.86 -30.96
N SER A 100 0.19 -0.40 -30.80
CA SER A 100 0.82 0.32 -31.87
C SER A 100 1.51 -0.64 -32.80
N SER A 101 1.67 -1.90 -32.48
CA SER A 101 2.32 -2.77 -33.34
C SER A 101 1.25 -3.69 -33.84
N HIS A 102 1.12 -4.02 -35.08
CA HIS A 102 0.14 -4.74 -35.52
C HIS A 102 0.22 -6.08 -35.23
N ASN A 103 -0.33 -6.90 -35.04
CA ASN A 103 -0.15 -8.21 -34.86
C ASN A 103 0.02 -8.71 -33.61
N VAL A 104 -0.48 -8.31 -32.67
CA VAL A 104 -0.27 -8.83 -31.50
C VAL A 104 -1.26 -9.74 -31.14
N GLU A 105 -1.06 -10.90 -31.05
CA GLU A 105 -1.85 -11.76 -30.59
C GLU A 105 -1.85 -11.73 -29.26
N ASP A 106 -2.78 -11.54 -28.58
CA ASP A 106 -2.78 -11.47 -27.33
C ASP A 106 -2.73 -12.59 -26.66
N GLY A 107 -1.88 -13.06 -26.33
CA GLY A 107 -1.83 -14.06 -25.51
C GLY A 107 -2.40 -13.85 -24.29
N PRO A 108 -2.85 -14.74 -23.63
CA PRO A 108 -3.47 -14.58 -22.45
C PRO A 108 -2.58 -14.29 -21.47
N THR A 109 -2.51 -13.37 -21.01
CA THR A 109 -1.70 -13.01 -20.13
C THR A 109 -2.12 -13.30 -18.93
N SER A 110 -1.96 -14.21 -18.45
CA SER A 110 -2.28 -14.41 -17.26
C SER A 110 -1.58 -13.81 -16.35
N HIS A 111 -1.57 -13.00 -16.03
CA HIS A 111 -0.83 -12.47 -15.22
C HIS A 111 -1.33 -12.43 -14.09
N THR A 112 -1.26 -13.02 -13.47
CA THR A 112 -1.50 -13.05 -12.32
C THR A 112 -0.63 -12.48 -11.49
N GLY A 113 0.19 -11.89 -11.97
CA GLY A 113 1.08 -11.40 -11.26
C GLY A 113 0.71 -10.61 -10.28
N GLY A 114 0.80 -10.43 -9.40
CA GLY A 114 0.50 -9.61 -8.50
C GLY A 114 -0.49 -10.00 -7.61
N LYS A 115 -1.15 -11.00 -7.75
CA LYS A 115 -2.02 -11.30 -6.87
C LYS A 115 -1.48 -12.19 -5.94
N VAL A 116 -1.07 -11.86 -4.89
CA VAL A 116 -0.69 -12.67 -3.84
C VAL A 116 -1.94 -13.13 -3.26
N ILE A 117 -2.31 -14.26 -3.50
CA ILE A 117 -3.44 -14.75 -2.91
C ILE A 117 -3.06 -15.29 -1.65
N LEU A 118 -3.38 -14.67 -0.67
CA LEU A 118 -3.20 -15.14 0.61
C LEU A 118 -4.35 -16.01 0.84
N ASN A 119 -4.15 -17.22 0.75
CA ASN A 119 -5.16 -18.09 1.06
C ASN A 119 -5.31 -18.17 2.49
N TYR A 120 -6.13 -17.51 3.04
CA TYR A 120 -6.42 -17.65 4.37
C TYR A 120 -7.33 -18.81 4.40
N ASN A 121 -6.92 -19.84 4.97
CA ASN A 121 -7.79 -20.86 5.18
C ASN A 121 -8.72 -20.46 6.13
N GLU A 122 -9.86 -20.27 5.79
CA GLU A 122 -10.70 -19.84 6.67
C GLU A 122 -11.17 -20.81 7.48
N ASP A 123 -10.80 -21.95 7.49
CA ASP A 123 -11.23 -22.84 8.28
C ASP A 123 -10.83 -22.82 9.51
N SER A 124 -10.28 -22.03 9.95
CA SER A 124 -9.92 -22.08 11.21
C SER A 124 -10.86 -21.62 12.02
#